data_bf774d12f85219364f803e8e28311071
#
_entry.id   bf774d12f85219364f803e8e28311071
#
_cell.length_a   1.000
_cell.length_b   1.000
_cell.length_c   1.000
_cell.angle_alpha   90.00
_cell.angle_beta   90.00
_cell.angle_gamma   90.00
#
_symmetry.space_group_name_H-M   'P 1'
#
loop_
_entity.id
_entity.type
_entity.pdbx_description
1 polymer ?
#
loop_
_entity_poly.entity_id
_entity_poly.type
_entity_poly.pdbx_seq_one_letter_code
_entity_poly.pdbx_strand_id
1 'polypeptide(L)'
;MILECKNLVIGYENRVVLKGINFEINDGEYVCLFGDNGSGKSTLVKTILGLNSKLKGEINFAKDVSQRSIGYLPQHNDNLTDFPASVYEVVRSGCLNRIGFRPFYNKNEVKRTRNMLKVLEIENLENRSFSELSGGQQQRVLLARALCATDKVLILDEPFTGLDGSTAKKLYEVLDKINKKLGVTLIIVSHFVEDLLKHANKVIHLSQECLFCGNPDEYKKHLKKEYLLSRHQLFEVGDEND
;
A
#
# COMPACT_ATOMS: atom_id res chain seq x y z
N MET A 1 -8.79 -5.59 -14.92
CA MET A 1 -7.40 -5.77 -14.48
C MET A 1 -6.68 -4.42 -14.52
N ILE A 2 -6.08 -4.00 -13.41
CA ILE A 2 -5.31 -2.76 -13.30
C ILE A 2 -3.80 -3.02 -13.15
N LEU A 3 -3.44 -4.13 -12.51
CA LEU A 3 -2.08 -4.61 -12.30
C LEU A 3 -2.05 -6.14 -12.39
N GLU A 4 -1.06 -6.69 -13.08
CA GLU A 4 -0.82 -8.13 -13.19
C GLU A 4 0.66 -8.42 -13.02
N CYS A 5 0.99 -9.44 -12.23
CA CYS A 5 2.32 -10.01 -12.11
C CYS A 5 2.33 -11.42 -12.67
N LYS A 6 3.26 -11.72 -13.61
CA LYS A 6 3.41 -13.03 -14.23
C LYS A 6 4.80 -13.59 -14.02
N ASN A 7 4.88 -14.75 -13.37
CA ASN A 7 6.13 -15.47 -13.09
C ASN A 7 7.23 -14.56 -12.56
N LEU A 8 6.81 -13.57 -11.74
CA LEU A 8 7.70 -12.52 -11.28
C LEU A 8 8.72 -13.08 -10.28
N VAL A 9 9.99 -12.70 -10.48
CA VAL A 9 11.10 -12.97 -9.57
C VAL A 9 11.66 -11.63 -9.12
N ILE A 10 11.69 -11.42 -7.81
CA ILE A 10 12.17 -10.18 -7.20
C ILE A 10 13.36 -10.44 -6.28
N GLY A 11 14.18 -9.41 -6.14
CA GLY A 11 15.38 -9.47 -5.29
C GLY A 11 16.26 -8.24 -5.44
N TYR A 12 17.46 -8.35 -4.90
CA TYR A 12 18.48 -7.30 -4.98
C TYR A 12 19.74 -7.87 -5.63
N GLU A 13 20.26 -7.18 -6.65
CA GLU A 13 21.44 -7.62 -7.42
C GLU A 13 21.27 -9.07 -7.89
N ASN A 14 22.02 -10.03 -7.31
CA ASN A 14 21.98 -11.44 -7.64
C ASN A 14 21.25 -12.30 -6.58
N ARG A 15 20.72 -11.70 -5.52
CA ARG A 15 20.00 -12.42 -4.46
C ARG A 15 18.50 -12.41 -4.70
N VAL A 16 17.94 -13.58 -5.02
CA VAL A 16 16.48 -13.77 -5.12
C VAL A 16 15.85 -13.68 -3.73
N VAL A 17 14.80 -12.87 -3.60
CA VAL A 17 13.97 -12.75 -2.39
C VAL A 17 12.72 -13.62 -2.53
N LEU A 18 12.01 -13.50 -3.66
CA LEU A 18 10.84 -14.30 -3.98
C LEU A 18 10.83 -14.67 -5.46
N LYS A 19 10.27 -15.83 -5.78
CA LYS A 19 10.11 -16.34 -7.15
C LYS A 19 8.71 -16.88 -7.38
N GLY A 20 8.31 -16.92 -8.66
CA GLY A 20 7.03 -17.53 -9.06
C GLY A 20 5.81 -16.72 -8.63
N ILE A 21 5.94 -15.41 -8.47
CA ILE A 21 4.83 -14.55 -8.05
C ILE A 21 3.87 -14.38 -9.22
N ASN A 22 2.64 -14.83 -9.02
CA ASN A 22 1.54 -14.69 -9.98
C ASN A 22 0.31 -14.17 -9.27
N PHE A 23 -0.18 -13.00 -9.65
CA PHE A 23 -1.47 -12.45 -9.21
C PHE A 23 -1.93 -11.35 -10.15
N GLU A 24 -3.22 -11.07 -10.09
CA GLU A 24 -3.84 -9.93 -10.74
C GLU A 24 -4.62 -9.09 -9.73
N ILE A 25 -4.73 -7.79 -10.01
CA ILE A 25 -5.55 -6.83 -9.25
C ILE A 25 -6.46 -6.15 -10.24
N ASN A 26 -7.75 -6.07 -9.92
CA ASN A 26 -8.74 -5.41 -10.73
C ASN A 26 -8.96 -3.95 -10.29
N ASP A 27 -9.53 -3.15 -11.19
CA ASP A 27 -9.84 -1.74 -10.90
C ASP A 27 -10.84 -1.65 -9.74
N GLY A 28 -10.57 -0.75 -8.79
CA GLY A 28 -11.40 -0.54 -7.61
C GLY A 28 -11.28 -1.61 -6.51
N GLU A 29 -10.41 -2.61 -6.63
CA GLU A 29 -10.19 -3.57 -5.54
C GLU A 29 -9.54 -2.91 -4.32
N TYR A 30 -9.93 -3.40 -3.14
CA TYR A 30 -9.27 -3.13 -1.85
C TYR A 30 -8.44 -4.36 -1.49
N VAL A 31 -7.14 -4.29 -1.77
CA VAL A 31 -6.21 -5.41 -1.65
C VAL A 31 -5.42 -5.31 -0.36
N CYS A 32 -5.39 -6.39 0.42
CA CYS A 32 -4.49 -6.52 1.55
C CYS A 32 -3.31 -7.41 1.19
N LEU A 33 -2.11 -6.89 1.33
CA LEU A 33 -0.85 -7.58 1.11
C LEU A 33 -0.23 -7.93 2.47
N PHE A 34 -0.28 -9.20 2.84
CA PHE A 34 0.24 -9.72 4.10
C PHE A 34 1.49 -10.56 3.91
N GLY A 35 2.11 -10.90 5.02
CA GLY A 35 3.25 -11.81 5.12
C GLY A 35 4.15 -11.46 6.29
N ASP A 36 4.99 -12.40 6.70
CA ASP A 36 5.93 -12.22 7.80
C ASP A 36 6.99 -11.15 7.52
N ASN A 37 7.69 -10.74 8.56
CA ASN A 37 8.84 -9.87 8.39
C ASN A 37 9.92 -10.58 7.56
N GLY A 38 10.42 -9.90 6.53
CA GLY A 38 11.38 -10.50 5.60
C GLY A 38 10.76 -11.34 4.47
N SER A 39 9.42 -11.49 4.40
CA SER A 39 8.76 -12.23 3.32
C SER A 39 8.84 -11.58 1.92
N GLY A 40 9.39 -10.36 1.81
CA GLY A 40 9.57 -9.69 0.51
C GLY A 40 8.49 -8.67 0.15
N LYS A 41 7.55 -8.33 1.07
CA LYS A 41 6.49 -7.33 0.82
C LYS A 41 7.02 -6.00 0.29
N SER A 42 7.94 -5.39 1.02
CA SER A 42 8.53 -4.10 0.62
C SER A 42 9.36 -4.21 -0.66
N THR A 43 10.00 -5.37 -0.90
CA THR A 43 10.72 -5.63 -2.15
C THR A 43 9.73 -5.71 -3.32
N LEU A 44 8.59 -6.40 -3.14
CA LEU A 44 7.53 -6.48 -4.16
C LEU A 44 6.95 -5.10 -4.46
N VAL A 45 6.60 -4.33 -3.43
CA VAL A 45 6.08 -2.96 -3.59
C VAL A 45 7.08 -2.08 -4.34
N LYS A 46 8.36 -2.06 -3.92
CA LYS A 46 9.41 -1.29 -4.61
C LYS A 46 9.61 -1.74 -6.06
N THR A 47 9.45 -3.03 -6.35
CA THR A 47 9.55 -3.54 -7.73
C THR A 47 8.34 -3.12 -8.56
N ILE A 48 7.11 -3.15 -8.02
CA ILE A 48 5.91 -2.64 -8.69
C ILE A 48 6.04 -1.14 -8.99
N LEU A 49 6.57 -0.36 -8.06
CA LEU A 49 6.83 1.07 -8.22
C LEU A 49 7.99 1.41 -9.16
N GLY A 50 8.76 0.40 -9.61
CA GLY A 50 9.94 0.62 -10.45
C GLY A 50 11.14 1.20 -9.71
N LEU A 51 11.12 1.19 -8.37
CA LEU A 51 12.24 1.60 -7.52
C LEU A 51 13.32 0.52 -7.43
N ASN A 52 12.93 -0.73 -7.64
CA ASN A 52 13.83 -1.87 -7.79
C ASN A 52 13.57 -2.55 -9.14
N SER A 53 14.62 -3.04 -9.78
CA SER A 53 14.49 -3.85 -10.99
C SER A 53 13.96 -5.24 -10.65
N LYS A 54 13.04 -5.76 -11.44
CA LYS A 54 12.67 -7.16 -11.39
C LYS A 54 13.82 -8.02 -11.92
N LEU A 55 14.00 -9.22 -11.38
CA LEU A 55 15.02 -10.15 -11.86
C LEU A 55 14.51 -10.96 -13.08
N LYS A 56 13.24 -11.42 -13.02
CA LYS A 56 12.57 -12.15 -14.12
C LYS A 56 11.05 -11.91 -14.07
N GLY A 57 10.35 -12.33 -15.13
CA GLY A 57 8.90 -12.26 -15.21
C GLY A 57 8.40 -10.90 -15.70
N GLU A 58 7.10 -10.65 -15.55
CA GLU A 58 6.43 -9.47 -16.08
C GLU A 58 5.60 -8.76 -15.02
N ILE A 59 5.52 -7.44 -15.13
CA ILE A 59 4.56 -6.59 -14.42
C ILE A 59 3.83 -5.80 -15.49
N ASN A 60 2.54 -6.04 -15.62
CA ASN A 60 1.68 -5.44 -16.62
C ASN A 60 0.68 -4.49 -15.93
N PHE A 61 0.52 -3.29 -16.49
CA PHE A 61 -0.43 -2.30 -16.02
C PHE A 61 -1.52 -2.07 -17.07
N ALA A 62 -2.70 -1.63 -16.64
CA ALA A 62 -3.72 -1.12 -17.55
C ALA A 62 -3.16 0.05 -18.39
N LYS A 63 -3.74 0.30 -19.58
CA LYS A 63 -3.24 1.30 -20.54
C LYS A 63 -3.09 2.71 -19.95
N ASP A 64 -3.95 3.06 -19.01
CA ASP A 64 -4.03 4.37 -18.36
C ASP A 64 -3.27 4.42 -17.02
N VAL A 65 -2.54 3.36 -16.67
CA VAL A 65 -1.72 3.25 -15.45
C VAL A 65 -0.27 3.05 -15.81
N SER A 66 0.59 3.79 -15.14
CA SER A 66 2.04 3.60 -15.20
C SER A 66 2.63 3.66 -13.79
N GLN A 67 3.84 3.17 -13.62
CA GLN A 67 4.54 3.25 -12.33
C GLN A 67 4.57 4.67 -11.75
N ARG A 68 4.72 5.69 -12.63
CA ARG A 68 4.74 7.11 -12.23
C ARG A 68 3.37 7.64 -11.78
N SER A 69 2.28 7.00 -12.17
CA SER A 69 0.91 7.39 -11.80
C SER A 69 0.36 6.64 -10.59
N ILE A 70 1.17 5.81 -9.93
CA ILE A 70 0.82 5.15 -8.68
C ILE A 70 1.09 6.12 -7.52
N GLY A 71 0.09 6.31 -6.66
CA GLY A 71 0.28 7.00 -5.38
C GLY A 71 0.96 6.05 -4.39
N TYR A 72 1.94 6.53 -3.66
CA TYR A 72 2.65 5.72 -2.68
C TYR A 72 2.83 6.45 -1.35
N LEU A 73 2.40 5.78 -0.29
CA LEU A 73 2.67 6.17 1.08
C LEU A 73 3.65 5.14 1.68
N PRO A 74 4.93 5.47 1.85
CA PRO A 74 5.92 4.57 2.41
C PRO A 74 5.74 4.40 3.93
N GLN A 75 6.24 3.29 4.45
CA GLN A 75 6.42 3.08 5.87
C GLN A 75 7.40 4.15 6.40
N HIS A 76 7.03 4.85 7.44
CA HIS A 76 7.77 5.93 8.13
C HIS A 76 8.84 6.67 7.30
N ASN A 77 8.74 8.00 7.36
CA ASN A 77 9.76 8.91 6.85
C ASN A 77 10.25 9.79 8.02
N ASP A 78 11.17 9.30 8.82
CA ASP A 78 11.80 10.07 9.91
C ASP A 78 12.47 11.37 9.40
N ASN A 79 12.79 11.43 8.11
CA ASN A 79 13.44 12.59 7.47
C ASN A 79 12.48 13.75 7.15
N LEU A 80 11.17 13.62 7.40
CA LEU A 80 10.19 14.70 7.09
C LEU A 80 9.81 15.53 8.32
N THR A 81 10.21 15.14 9.53
CA THR A 81 9.85 15.86 10.77
C THR A 81 10.39 17.29 10.81
N ASP A 82 11.55 17.54 10.22
CA ASP A 82 12.19 18.85 10.20
C ASP A 82 12.02 19.61 8.88
N PHE A 83 11.13 19.14 7.99
CA PHE A 83 10.96 19.76 6.68
C PHE A 83 10.15 21.06 6.79
N PRO A 84 10.75 22.24 6.51
CA PRO A 84 10.11 23.55 6.73
C PRO A 84 9.16 23.91 5.58
N ALA A 85 8.17 23.06 5.32
CA ALA A 85 7.15 23.29 4.31
C ALA A 85 5.76 23.32 4.92
N SER A 86 4.87 24.13 4.34
CA SER A 86 3.46 24.12 4.69
C SER A 86 2.78 22.82 4.25
N VAL A 87 1.70 22.46 4.92
CA VAL A 87 0.84 21.33 4.54
C VAL A 87 0.44 21.41 3.07
N TYR A 88 0.07 22.62 2.61
CA TYR A 88 -0.30 22.84 1.21
C TYR A 88 0.84 22.48 0.25
N GLU A 89 2.08 22.89 0.54
CA GLU A 89 3.24 22.60 -0.30
C GLU A 89 3.57 21.10 -0.33
N VAL A 90 3.51 20.45 0.83
CA VAL A 90 3.71 19.00 0.94
C VAL A 90 2.67 18.25 0.09
N VAL A 91 1.38 18.56 0.22
CA VAL A 91 0.32 17.89 -0.55
C VAL A 91 0.47 18.19 -2.05
N ARG A 92 0.74 19.44 -2.42
CA ARG A 92 0.92 19.85 -3.82
C ARG A 92 2.09 19.16 -4.49
N SER A 93 3.15 18.84 -3.75
CA SER A 93 4.31 18.11 -4.28
C SER A 93 3.92 16.74 -4.87
N GLY A 94 2.83 16.15 -4.40
CA GLY A 94 2.27 14.91 -4.99
C GLY A 94 1.83 15.06 -6.44
N CYS A 95 1.59 16.28 -6.93
CA CYS A 95 1.24 16.52 -8.33
C CYS A 95 2.46 16.60 -9.29
N LEU A 96 3.70 16.43 -8.80
CA LEU A 96 4.91 16.58 -9.63
C LEU A 96 4.92 15.65 -10.86
N ASN A 97 4.38 14.44 -10.73
CA ASN A 97 4.28 13.52 -11.87
C ASN A 97 3.32 13.97 -12.97
N ARG A 98 2.49 15.01 -12.72
CA ARG A 98 1.46 15.52 -13.64
C ARG A 98 1.91 16.77 -14.38
N ILE A 99 2.94 17.48 -13.90
CA ILE A 99 3.40 18.74 -14.52
C ILE A 99 4.25 18.51 -15.77
N GLY A 100 4.80 17.31 -15.95
CA GLY A 100 5.70 17.01 -17.09
C GLY A 100 6.91 17.92 -17.09
N PHE A 101 7.17 18.60 -18.20
CA PHE A 101 8.29 19.56 -18.36
C PHE A 101 7.94 21.01 -17.97
N ARG A 102 6.73 21.26 -17.44
CA ARG A 102 6.32 22.63 -17.05
C ARG A 102 7.05 23.03 -15.75
N PRO A 103 7.52 24.28 -15.64
CA PRO A 103 8.20 24.76 -14.44
C PRO A 103 7.24 25.10 -13.29
N PHE A 104 5.93 25.28 -13.58
CA PHE A 104 4.93 25.71 -12.59
C PHE A 104 3.69 24.81 -12.61
N TYR A 105 3.04 24.72 -11.45
CA TYR A 105 1.71 24.10 -11.31
C TYR A 105 0.64 24.97 -11.98
N ASN A 106 -0.32 24.34 -12.62
CA ASN A 106 -1.47 25.02 -13.21
C ASN A 106 -2.71 24.97 -12.28
N LYS A 107 -3.82 25.50 -12.76
CA LYS A 107 -5.09 25.53 -12.01
C LYS A 107 -5.62 24.13 -11.64
N ASN A 108 -5.31 23.11 -12.44
CA ASN A 108 -5.79 21.74 -12.18
C ASN A 108 -5.06 21.11 -10.99
N GLU A 109 -3.73 21.24 -10.92
CA GLU A 109 -2.95 20.76 -9.79
C GLU A 109 -3.33 21.50 -8.49
N VAL A 110 -3.54 22.84 -8.56
CA VAL A 110 -4.02 23.63 -7.42
C VAL A 110 -5.39 23.16 -6.94
N LYS A 111 -6.35 22.97 -7.87
CA LYS A 111 -7.68 22.45 -7.55
C LYS A 111 -7.61 21.06 -6.96
N ARG A 112 -6.77 20.18 -7.53
CA ARG A 112 -6.56 18.82 -7.01
C ARG A 112 -6.02 18.82 -5.58
N THR A 113 -4.99 19.61 -5.31
CA THR A 113 -4.43 19.77 -3.96
C THR A 113 -5.50 20.14 -2.95
N ARG A 114 -6.30 21.17 -3.23
CA ARG A 114 -7.39 21.60 -2.34
C ARG A 114 -8.47 20.54 -2.18
N ASN A 115 -8.79 19.80 -3.23
CA ASN A 115 -9.75 18.68 -3.13
C ASN A 115 -9.21 17.57 -2.21
N MET A 116 -7.92 17.24 -2.29
CA MET A 116 -7.35 16.19 -1.42
C MET A 116 -7.26 16.67 0.04
N LEU A 117 -6.98 17.93 0.29
CA LEU A 117 -7.08 18.50 1.65
C LEU A 117 -8.49 18.32 2.24
N LYS A 118 -9.54 18.56 1.44
CA LYS A 118 -10.95 18.35 1.86
C LYS A 118 -11.29 16.89 2.09
N VAL A 119 -10.88 16.00 1.18
CA VAL A 119 -11.13 14.56 1.30
C VAL A 119 -10.54 13.99 2.58
N LEU A 120 -9.36 14.50 2.98
CA LEU A 120 -8.66 14.11 4.21
C LEU A 120 -9.03 14.94 5.44
N GLU A 121 -9.94 15.92 5.30
CA GLU A 121 -10.44 16.78 6.40
C GLU A 121 -9.29 17.54 7.10
N ILE A 122 -8.37 18.11 6.32
CA ILE A 122 -7.19 18.86 6.78
C ILE A 122 -7.02 20.24 6.13
N GLU A 123 -8.07 20.79 5.50
CA GLU A 123 -8.02 22.10 4.87
C GLU A 123 -7.69 23.24 5.86
N ASN A 124 -8.12 23.11 7.10
CA ASN A 124 -7.82 24.07 8.16
C ASN A 124 -6.33 24.08 8.56
N LEU A 125 -5.56 23.12 8.11
CA LEU A 125 -4.12 23.01 8.40
C LEU A 125 -3.25 23.48 7.21
N GLU A 126 -3.84 23.91 6.08
CA GLU A 126 -3.09 24.12 4.81
C GLU A 126 -1.88 25.06 4.93
N ASN A 127 -1.96 26.06 5.83
CA ASN A 127 -0.91 27.06 6.04
C ASN A 127 0.03 26.72 7.22
N ARG A 128 -0.22 25.63 7.96
CA ARG A 128 0.63 25.24 9.08
C ARG A 128 1.89 24.55 8.58
N SER A 129 2.97 24.63 9.35
CA SER A 129 4.17 23.85 9.08
C SER A 129 3.88 22.36 9.28
N PHE A 130 4.39 21.51 8.39
CA PHE A 130 4.25 20.06 8.50
C PHE A 130 4.87 19.54 9.79
N SER A 131 5.99 20.11 10.24
CA SER A 131 6.68 19.74 11.49
C SER A 131 5.88 20.00 12.76
N GLU A 132 4.90 20.93 12.73
CA GLU A 132 4.06 21.27 13.89
C GLU A 132 2.85 20.32 14.06
N LEU A 133 2.65 19.39 13.17
CA LEU A 133 1.49 18.50 13.15
C LEU A 133 1.69 17.30 14.06
N SER A 134 0.58 16.82 14.65
CA SER A 134 0.56 15.51 15.31
C SER A 134 0.81 14.37 14.28
N GLY A 135 1.31 13.22 14.73
CA GLY A 135 1.57 12.08 13.85
C GLY A 135 0.38 11.67 12.97
N GLY A 136 -0.84 11.64 13.54
CA GLY A 136 -2.04 11.36 12.76
C GLY A 136 -2.41 12.44 11.74
N GLN A 137 -2.09 13.71 12.01
CA GLN A 137 -2.25 14.80 11.03
C GLN A 137 -1.19 14.68 9.93
N GLN A 138 0.06 14.42 10.28
CA GLN A 138 1.14 14.16 9.31
C GLN A 138 0.78 13.00 8.38
N GLN A 139 0.25 11.90 8.93
CA GLN A 139 -0.19 10.75 8.16
C GLN A 139 -1.27 11.13 7.13
N ARG A 140 -2.27 11.94 7.52
CA ARG A 140 -3.30 12.44 6.58
C ARG A 140 -2.72 13.35 5.50
N VAL A 141 -1.75 14.20 5.82
CA VAL A 141 -1.06 15.05 4.85
C VAL A 141 -0.28 14.20 3.84
N LEU A 142 0.45 13.18 4.28
CA LEU A 142 1.18 12.28 3.41
C LEU A 142 0.24 11.43 2.53
N LEU A 143 -0.90 11.02 3.07
CA LEU A 143 -1.94 10.35 2.30
C LEU A 143 -2.55 11.28 1.23
N ALA A 144 -2.83 12.55 1.58
CA ALA A 144 -3.28 13.56 0.62
C ALA A 144 -2.26 13.78 -0.50
N ARG A 145 -0.97 13.83 -0.15
CA ARG A 145 0.13 13.91 -1.12
C ARG A 145 0.14 12.70 -2.06
N ALA A 146 0.04 11.49 -1.53
CA ALA A 146 0.00 10.28 -2.34
C ALA A 146 -1.22 10.24 -3.27
N LEU A 147 -2.39 10.69 -2.83
CA LEU A 147 -3.60 10.82 -3.64
C LEU A 147 -3.48 11.89 -4.74
N CYS A 148 -2.68 12.93 -4.53
CA CYS A 148 -2.40 13.90 -5.58
C CYS A 148 -1.67 13.27 -6.76
N ALA A 149 -0.88 12.22 -6.53
CA ALA A 149 -0.12 11.53 -7.58
C ALA A 149 -0.98 10.60 -8.46
N THR A 150 -2.11 10.10 -7.94
CA THR A 150 -2.89 9.05 -8.60
C THR A 150 -4.37 9.35 -8.71
N ASP A 151 -5.01 8.74 -9.73
CA ASP A 151 -6.46 8.63 -9.85
C ASP A 151 -6.90 7.16 -9.82
N LYS A 152 -5.95 6.21 -9.85
CA LYS A 152 -6.23 4.80 -10.10
C LYS A 152 -5.72 3.86 -9.02
N VAL A 153 -4.45 3.96 -8.63
CA VAL A 153 -3.80 3.00 -7.72
C VAL A 153 -3.07 3.73 -6.61
N LEU A 154 -3.40 3.38 -5.38
CA LEU A 154 -2.73 3.88 -4.18
C LEU A 154 -2.15 2.69 -3.40
N ILE A 155 -0.84 2.72 -3.18
CA ILE A 155 -0.13 1.74 -2.34
C ILE A 155 0.20 2.40 -1.00
N LEU A 156 -0.14 1.72 0.09
CA LEU A 156 0.09 2.16 1.46
C LEU A 156 0.92 1.10 2.18
N ASP A 157 2.12 1.47 2.61
CA ASP A 157 3.03 0.56 3.32
C ASP A 157 2.94 0.83 4.82
N GLU A 158 2.35 -0.11 5.56
CA GLU A 158 2.13 -0.06 7.02
C GLU A 158 1.44 1.23 7.52
N PRO A 159 0.29 1.65 6.92
CA PRO A 159 -0.30 2.96 7.20
C PRO A 159 -0.92 3.09 8.60
N PHE A 160 -1.06 2.00 9.34
CA PHE A 160 -1.67 1.98 10.68
C PHE A 160 -0.66 1.91 11.82
N THR A 161 0.63 1.75 11.49
CA THR A 161 1.70 1.61 12.49
C THR A 161 1.85 2.89 13.30
N GLY A 162 1.86 2.75 14.64
CA GLY A 162 2.00 3.88 15.57
C GLY A 162 0.72 4.69 15.79
N LEU A 163 -0.43 4.30 15.20
CA LEU A 163 -1.72 4.95 15.45
C LEU A 163 -2.44 4.31 16.64
N ASP A 164 -3.10 5.14 17.45
CA ASP A 164 -4.07 4.65 18.42
C ASP A 164 -5.34 4.12 17.74
N GLY A 165 -6.12 3.28 18.44
CA GLY A 165 -7.29 2.61 17.86
C GLY A 165 -8.35 3.58 17.31
N SER A 166 -8.51 4.78 17.88
CA SER A 166 -9.48 5.77 17.42
C SER A 166 -9.03 6.42 16.10
N THR A 167 -7.76 6.72 15.99
CA THR A 167 -7.13 7.28 14.78
C THR A 167 -7.07 6.25 13.67
N ALA A 168 -6.73 5.01 13.98
CA ALA A 168 -6.76 3.91 13.02
C ALA A 168 -8.16 3.69 12.43
N LYS A 169 -9.21 3.70 13.26
CA LYS A 169 -10.60 3.59 12.80
C LYS A 169 -10.98 4.70 11.82
N LYS A 170 -10.64 5.96 12.13
CA LYS A 170 -10.88 7.09 11.23
C LYS A 170 -10.13 6.94 9.90
N LEU A 171 -8.91 6.38 9.93
CA LEU A 171 -8.16 6.13 8.72
C LEU A 171 -8.82 5.06 7.84
N TYR A 172 -9.35 3.96 8.42
CA TYR A 172 -10.15 2.98 7.69
C TYR A 172 -11.36 3.62 7.00
N GLU A 173 -12.11 4.47 7.71
CA GLU A 173 -13.27 5.17 7.14
C GLU A 173 -12.88 6.08 5.96
N VAL A 174 -11.74 6.74 6.05
CA VAL A 174 -11.19 7.56 4.96
C VAL A 174 -10.78 6.69 3.77
N LEU A 175 -10.07 5.59 4.00
CA LEU A 175 -9.66 4.65 2.95
C LEU A 175 -10.87 4.02 2.25
N ASP A 176 -11.91 3.65 3.00
CA ASP A 176 -13.18 3.18 2.45
C ASP A 176 -13.84 4.22 1.54
N LYS A 177 -13.85 5.50 1.97
CA LYS A 177 -14.37 6.60 1.14
C LYS A 177 -13.56 6.76 -0.15
N ILE A 178 -12.23 6.68 -0.07
CA ILE A 178 -11.33 6.78 -1.23
C ILE A 178 -11.61 5.64 -2.22
N ASN A 179 -11.69 4.40 -1.73
CA ASN A 179 -11.96 3.25 -2.56
C ASN A 179 -13.37 3.31 -3.17
N LYS A 180 -14.43 3.43 -2.34
CA LYS A 180 -15.82 3.31 -2.78
C LYS A 180 -16.34 4.54 -3.54
N LYS A 181 -15.90 5.77 -3.17
CA LYS A 181 -16.41 7.01 -3.79
C LYS A 181 -15.54 7.55 -4.90
N LEU A 182 -14.21 7.39 -4.79
CA LEU A 182 -13.28 7.86 -5.82
C LEU A 182 -12.86 6.74 -6.79
N GLY A 183 -13.24 5.49 -6.53
CA GLY A 183 -12.91 4.33 -7.36
C GLY A 183 -11.42 3.98 -7.39
N VAL A 184 -10.64 4.44 -6.41
CA VAL A 184 -9.20 4.19 -6.36
C VAL A 184 -8.95 2.76 -5.86
N THR A 185 -8.17 1.99 -6.60
CA THR A 185 -7.67 0.68 -6.17
C THR A 185 -6.69 0.90 -5.03
N LEU A 186 -6.92 0.24 -3.90
CA LEU A 186 -6.04 0.30 -2.73
C LEU A 186 -5.22 -0.98 -2.60
N ILE A 187 -3.92 -0.84 -2.38
CA ILE A 187 -3.03 -1.95 -2.01
C ILE A 187 -2.41 -1.59 -0.66
N ILE A 188 -2.84 -2.27 0.40
CA ILE A 188 -2.39 -1.99 1.76
C ILE A 188 -1.49 -3.12 2.23
N VAL A 189 -0.24 -2.79 2.49
CA VAL A 189 0.73 -3.68 3.11
C VAL A 189 0.58 -3.56 4.62
N SER A 190 0.39 -4.67 5.30
CA SER A 190 0.31 -4.69 6.76
C SER A 190 0.68 -6.06 7.32
N HIS A 191 1.05 -6.09 8.59
CA HIS A 191 1.15 -7.30 9.39
C HIS A 191 -0.09 -7.52 10.28
N PHE A 192 -0.97 -6.52 10.41
CA PHE A 192 -2.24 -6.63 11.13
C PHE A 192 -3.35 -7.11 10.18
N VAL A 193 -3.78 -8.37 10.37
CA VAL A 193 -4.67 -9.04 9.42
C VAL A 193 -6.15 -8.79 9.71
N GLU A 194 -6.57 -8.87 11.00
CA GLU A 194 -7.98 -9.01 11.37
C GLU A 194 -8.88 -7.85 10.94
N ASP A 195 -8.45 -6.61 11.20
CA ASP A 195 -9.26 -5.43 10.87
C ASP A 195 -9.27 -5.15 9.36
N LEU A 196 -8.13 -5.33 8.69
CA LEU A 196 -8.05 -5.14 7.24
C LEU A 196 -8.93 -6.14 6.46
N LEU A 197 -9.08 -7.38 6.94
CA LEU A 197 -9.95 -8.37 6.29
C LEU A 197 -11.44 -7.97 6.25
N LYS A 198 -11.87 -7.06 7.13
CA LYS A 198 -13.25 -6.54 7.14
C LYS A 198 -13.52 -5.57 5.99
N HIS A 199 -12.47 -4.92 5.47
CA HIS A 199 -12.53 -3.91 4.43
C HIS A 199 -12.09 -4.43 3.06
N ALA A 200 -11.20 -5.44 3.06
CA ALA A 200 -10.64 -6.02 1.85
C ALA A 200 -11.66 -6.84 1.05
N ASN A 201 -11.49 -6.82 -0.26
CA ASN A 201 -12.14 -7.80 -1.15
C ASN A 201 -11.13 -8.76 -1.81
N LYS A 202 -9.84 -8.49 -1.66
CA LYS A 202 -8.75 -9.38 -2.10
C LYS A 202 -7.63 -9.42 -1.07
N VAL A 203 -7.04 -10.61 -0.91
CA VAL A 203 -5.90 -10.88 -0.04
C VAL A 203 -4.78 -11.48 -0.86
N ILE A 204 -3.58 -10.95 -0.69
CA ILE A 204 -2.33 -11.54 -1.18
C ILE A 204 -1.46 -11.79 0.04
N HIS A 205 -1.16 -13.06 0.32
CA HIS A 205 -0.27 -13.44 1.42
C HIS A 205 1.04 -13.97 0.87
N LEU A 206 2.14 -13.28 1.19
CA LEU A 206 3.49 -13.67 0.80
C LEU A 206 4.14 -14.47 1.93
N SER A 207 4.51 -15.71 1.64
CA SER A 207 5.45 -16.48 2.45
C SER A 207 6.61 -16.97 1.57
N GLN A 208 7.67 -17.48 2.20
CA GLN A 208 8.84 -17.99 1.45
C GLN A 208 8.49 -19.19 0.57
N GLU A 209 7.48 -19.97 0.96
CA GLU A 209 7.12 -21.24 0.34
C GLU A 209 5.83 -21.16 -0.48
N CYS A 210 4.96 -20.19 -0.20
CA CYS A 210 3.63 -20.11 -0.79
C CYS A 210 3.21 -18.66 -1.06
N LEU A 211 2.56 -18.47 -2.19
CA LEU A 211 1.78 -17.27 -2.48
C LEU A 211 0.30 -17.63 -2.43
N PHE A 212 -0.44 -17.07 -1.47
CA PHE A 212 -1.90 -17.11 -1.51
C PHE A 212 -2.42 -15.85 -2.21
N CYS A 213 -3.38 -16.02 -3.11
CA CYS A 213 -4.13 -14.92 -3.72
C CYS A 213 -5.59 -15.33 -3.84
N GLY A 214 -6.50 -14.63 -3.14
CA GLY A 214 -7.92 -14.96 -3.11
C GLY A 214 -8.74 -13.93 -2.35
N ASN A 215 -10.01 -14.25 -2.09
CA ASN A 215 -10.85 -13.40 -1.26
C ASN A 215 -10.63 -13.65 0.26
N PRO A 216 -11.13 -12.75 1.15
CA PRO A 216 -10.94 -12.88 2.59
C PRO A 216 -11.49 -14.19 3.20
N ASP A 217 -12.59 -14.74 2.66
CA ASP A 217 -13.17 -15.99 3.22
C ASP A 217 -12.37 -17.22 2.81
N GLU A 218 -11.82 -17.23 1.59
CA GLU A 218 -10.86 -18.25 1.15
C GLU A 218 -9.58 -18.17 1.97
N TYR A 219 -9.11 -16.97 2.30
CA TYR A 219 -7.93 -16.78 3.15
C TYR A 219 -8.14 -17.31 4.56
N LYS A 220 -9.29 -17.06 5.19
CA LYS A 220 -9.63 -17.63 6.51
C LYS A 220 -9.65 -19.17 6.49
N LYS A 221 -10.14 -19.77 5.40
CA LYS A 221 -10.11 -21.25 5.22
C LYS A 221 -8.67 -21.75 5.05
N HIS A 222 -7.85 -21.02 4.30
CA HIS A 222 -6.43 -21.33 4.10
C HIS A 222 -5.66 -21.33 5.44
N LEU A 223 -5.81 -20.30 6.27
CA LEU A 223 -5.20 -20.20 7.59
C LEU A 223 -5.63 -21.36 8.52
N LYS A 224 -6.92 -21.73 8.51
CA LYS A 224 -7.39 -22.89 9.31
C LYS A 224 -6.74 -24.18 8.86
N LYS A 225 -6.55 -24.37 7.55
CA LYS A 225 -5.90 -25.57 7.00
C LYS A 225 -4.43 -25.63 7.39
N GLU A 226 -3.69 -24.52 7.28
CA GLU A 226 -2.29 -24.45 7.72
C GLU A 226 -2.14 -24.74 9.22
N TYR A 227 -3.00 -24.15 10.05
CA TYR A 227 -3.01 -24.40 11.49
C TYR A 227 -3.27 -25.87 11.82
N LEU A 228 -4.18 -26.54 11.12
CA LEU A 228 -4.44 -27.98 11.32
C LEU A 228 -3.25 -28.84 10.88
N LEU A 229 -2.63 -28.52 9.75
CA LEU A 229 -1.46 -29.25 9.25
C LEU A 229 -0.25 -29.09 10.19
N SER A 230 0.01 -27.90 10.70
CA SER A 230 1.10 -27.67 11.66
C SER A 230 0.89 -28.43 12.97
N ARG A 231 -0.34 -28.59 13.44
CA ARG A 231 -0.67 -29.43 14.61
C ARG A 231 -0.46 -30.93 14.33
N HIS A 232 -0.85 -31.41 13.15
CA HIS A 232 -0.61 -32.84 12.81
C HIS A 232 0.87 -33.18 12.79
N GLN A 233 1.70 -32.31 12.21
CA GLN A 233 3.16 -32.49 12.20
C GLN A 233 3.77 -32.53 13.61
N LEU A 234 3.24 -31.75 14.56
CA LEU A 234 3.71 -31.76 15.95
C LEU A 234 3.30 -33.08 16.70
N PHE A 235 2.22 -33.75 16.31
CA PHE A 235 1.81 -35.05 16.89
C PHE A 235 2.59 -36.21 16.29
N GLU A 236 2.96 -36.16 14.99
CA GLU A 236 3.75 -37.24 14.36
C GLU A 236 5.21 -37.27 14.84
N VAL A 237 5.78 -36.12 15.24
CA VAL A 237 7.16 -36.06 15.79
C VAL A 237 7.20 -36.50 17.26
N GLY A 238 6.06 -36.55 17.95
CA GLY A 238 5.95 -37.02 19.35
C GLY A 238 5.88 -38.54 19.54
N ASP A 239 5.52 -39.28 18.49
CA ASP A 239 5.34 -40.75 18.56
C ASP A 239 6.59 -41.56 18.13
N GLU A 240 7.68 -40.92 17.69
CA GLU A 240 8.93 -41.62 17.33
C GLU A 240 10.00 -41.69 18.43
N ASN A 241 9.68 -41.28 19.67
CA ASN A 241 10.63 -41.27 20.79
C ASN A 241 10.07 -41.99 22.06
N ASP A 242 9.33 -43.10 21.90
CA ASP A 242 9.07 -44.06 22.98
C ASP A 242 9.65 -45.44 22.66
#